data_ef8d7e26e71601e41511be502f1e8fa5
#
_entry.id   ef8d7e26e71601e41511be502f1e8fa5
#
_cell.length_a   1.000
_cell.length_b   1.000
_cell.length_c   1.000
_cell.angle_alpha   90.00
_cell.angle_beta   90.00
_cell.angle_gamma   90.00
#
_symmetry.space_group_name_H-M   'P 1'
#
loop_
_entity.id
_entity.type
_entity.pdbx_description
1 polymer ?
#
loop_
_entity_poly.entity_id
_entity_poly.type
_entity_poly.pdbx_seq_one_letter_code
_entity_poly.pdbx_strand_id
1 'polypeptide(L)'
;MAQSFNTNLFNVAKHYVQALKLQVTQTTLKESLEQNPYYPSLYSLSKVFDKFNLTNEAYTVDEESLNRLEPPFITYCSAQSTGKDFVLVTKITGSAVSYIADGNKNKKLSREAFLKQWQKIIFVAEANADSGEADYKAKVKIKNSKERKQALSYTGVAFLTGLMIFQLIYNASIAYLLAASTITAIKLLGLATTVLLLIYEIDKTNSFVKSICTAGKQTNCDAVINSKAGKILGMSWAEAGFFYFASTTMFLLFPGLAFVNKLPWLAIAATLAAPYIVFSIYYQWRVVKKWCPLCLAVQAVLLMELTWAFINFWSNKN
;
A
#
# COMPACT_ATOMS: atom_id res chain seq x y z
N MET A 1 8.50 -21.02 -9.71
CA MET A 1 7.48 -20.90 -8.63
C MET A 1 8.06 -19.97 -7.57
N ALA A 2 7.49 -18.79 -7.38
CA ALA A 2 7.90 -17.90 -6.29
C ALA A 2 7.44 -18.57 -4.98
N GLN A 3 8.38 -19.01 -4.15
CA GLN A 3 8.04 -19.45 -2.79
C GLN A 3 7.34 -18.31 -2.06
N SER A 4 6.16 -18.58 -1.53
CA SER A 4 5.45 -17.61 -0.68
C SER A 4 6.34 -17.34 0.54
N PHE A 5 6.54 -16.05 0.86
CA PHE A 5 7.31 -15.63 2.03
C PHE A 5 6.75 -16.29 3.30
N ASN A 6 7.60 -16.99 4.05
CA ASN A 6 7.19 -17.62 5.31
C ASN A 6 7.01 -16.56 6.40
N THR A 7 5.79 -16.15 6.61
CA THR A 7 5.43 -15.11 7.59
C THR A 7 5.67 -15.56 9.04
N ASN A 8 5.64 -16.87 9.33
CA ASN A 8 5.82 -17.40 10.67
C ASN A 8 7.24 -17.11 11.21
N LEU A 9 8.29 -17.50 10.49
CA LEU A 9 9.67 -17.24 10.93
C LEU A 9 9.96 -15.74 11.08
N PHE A 10 9.47 -14.91 10.14
CA PHE A 10 9.63 -13.47 10.25
C PHE A 10 8.92 -12.89 11.49
N ASN A 11 7.69 -13.32 11.79
CA ASN A 11 6.95 -12.87 12.97
C ASN A 11 7.66 -13.26 14.27
N VAL A 12 8.13 -14.50 14.35
CA VAL A 12 8.89 -14.99 15.49
C VAL A 12 10.21 -14.21 15.66
N ALA A 13 10.98 -14.00 14.58
CA ALA A 13 12.21 -13.22 14.59
C ALA A 13 11.96 -11.76 15.00
N LYS A 14 10.89 -11.13 14.49
CA LYS A 14 10.48 -9.76 14.87
C LYS A 14 10.24 -9.64 16.37
N HIS A 15 9.47 -10.56 16.96
CA HIS A 15 9.21 -10.55 18.40
C HIS A 15 10.45 -10.85 19.23
N TYR A 16 11.35 -11.70 18.71
CA TYR A 16 12.60 -11.99 19.37
C TYR A 16 13.53 -10.77 19.43
N VAL A 17 13.70 -10.09 18.30
CA VAL A 17 14.43 -8.81 18.22
C VAL A 17 13.86 -7.77 19.19
N GLN A 18 12.52 -7.71 19.31
CA GLN A 18 11.85 -6.82 20.27
C GLN A 18 12.11 -7.23 21.73
N ALA A 19 12.07 -8.52 22.03
CA ALA A 19 12.34 -9.04 23.38
C ALA A 19 13.78 -8.77 23.82
N LEU A 20 14.75 -8.87 22.89
CA LEU A 20 16.15 -8.51 23.10
C LEU A 20 16.41 -7.00 23.09
N LYS A 21 15.37 -6.16 22.87
CA LYS A 21 15.45 -4.68 22.78
C LYS A 21 16.45 -4.18 21.74
N LEU A 22 16.61 -4.92 20.66
CA LEU A 22 17.54 -4.59 19.59
C LEU A 22 17.03 -3.43 18.72
N GLN A 23 17.96 -2.57 18.33
CA GLN A 23 17.70 -1.47 17.40
C GLN A 23 17.82 -1.97 15.95
N VAL A 24 16.81 -2.72 15.48
CA VAL A 24 16.72 -3.24 14.11
C VAL A 24 15.34 -2.90 13.55
N THR A 25 15.27 -2.32 12.35
CA THR A 25 14.02 -1.99 11.69
C THR A 25 13.36 -3.25 11.12
N GLN A 26 12.03 -3.33 11.19
CA GLN A 26 11.29 -4.48 10.65
C GLN A 26 11.52 -4.66 9.14
N THR A 27 11.73 -3.57 8.42
CA THR A 27 12.02 -3.59 6.98
C THR A 27 13.36 -4.28 6.71
N THR A 28 14.42 -3.87 7.38
CA THR A 28 15.75 -4.47 7.22
C THR A 28 15.78 -5.93 7.66
N LEU A 29 15.11 -6.28 8.77
CA LEU A 29 14.97 -7.67 9.20
C LEU A 29 14.27 -8.52 8.12
N LYS A 30 13.16 -8.04 7.58
CA LYS A 30 12.41 -8.72 6.54
C LYS A 30 13.25 -8.91 5.27
N GLU A 31 13.83 -7.83 4.76
CA GLU A 31 14.68 -7.87 3.56
C GLU A 31 15.89 -8.80 3.73
N SER A 32 16.54 -8.78 4.89
CA SER A 32 17.68 -9.66 5.18
C SER A 32 17.28 -11.13 5.21
N LEU A 33 16.10 -11.46 5.71
CA LEU A 33 15.56 -12.81 5.69
C LEU A 33 15.15 -13.24 4.28
N GLU A 34 14.44 -12.39 3.53
CA GLU A 34 13.99 -12.67 2.15
C GLU A 34 15.15 -12.89 1.18
N GLN A 35 16.25 -12.16 1.36
CA GLN A 35 17.44 -12.28 0.51
C GLN A 35 18.30 -13.50 0.86
N ASN A 36 18.03 -14.16 1.98
CA ASN A 36 18.82 -15.33 2.39
C ASN A 36 18.34 -16.59 1.65
N PRO A 37 19.20 -17.29 0.88
CA PRO A 37 18.80 -18.46 0.10
C PRO A 37 18.33 -19.65 0.94
N TYR A 38 18.67 -19.68 2.22
CA TYR A 38 18.27 -20.74 3.15
C TYR A 38 16.99 -20.43 3.93
N TYR A 39 16.32 -19.34 3.59
CA TYR A 39 15.04 -19.00 4.22
C TYR A 39 13.92 -19.93 3.74
N PRO A 40 13.03 -20.45 4.63
CA PRO A 40 12.93 -20.24 6.06
C PRO A 40 13.66 -21.35 6.86
N SER A 41 14.71 -21.02 7.57
CA SER A 41 15.44 -21.97 8.44
C SER A 41 16.09 -21.24 9.62
N LEU A 42 16.43 -21.97 10.71
CA LEU A 42 17.21 -21.39 11.81
C LEU A 42 18.60 -20.95 11.34
N TYR A 43 19.17 -21.62 10.33
CA TYR A 43 20.44 -21.21 9.73
C TYR A 43 20.33 -19.84 9.06
N SER A 44 19.22 -19.58 8.33
CA SER A 44 18.99 -18.26 7.74
C SER A 44 18.85 -17.19 8.82
N LEU A 45 18.20 -17.51 9.94
CA LEU A 45 18.06 -16.58 11.07
C LEU A 45 19.41 -16.30 11.71
N SER A 46 20.24 -17.34 11.93
CA SER A 46 21.62 -17.20 12.44
C SER A 46 22.43 -16.25 11.57
N LYS A 47 22.43 -16.46 10.25
CA LYS A 47 23.16 -15.60 9.31
C LYS A 47 22.66 -14.15 9.29
N VAL A 48 21.36 -13.92 9.50
CA VAL A 48 20.80 -12.57 9.62
C VAL A 48 21.19 -11.94 10.96
N PHE A 49 21.24 -12.71 12.04
CA PHE A 49 21.66 -12.23 13.35
C PHE A 49 23.16 -11.93 13.39
N ASP A 50 24.00 -12.70 12.70
CA ASP A 50 25.42 -12.39 12.51
C ASP A 50 25.61 -10.99 11.89
N LYS A 51 24.78 -10.60 10.89
CA LYS A 51 24.81 -9.25 10.29
C LYS A 51 24.49 -8.13 11.27
N PHE A 52 23.74 -8.44 12.32
CA PHE A 52 23.39 -7.48 13.37
C PHE A 52 24.31 -7.59 14.59
N ASN A 53 25.45 -8.27 14.46
CA ASN A 53 26.45 -8.48 15.52
C ASN A 53 25.86 -9.14 16.79
N LEU A 54 24.93 -10.10 16.60
CA LEU A 54 24.42 -10.91 17.71
C LEU A 54 25.21 -12.22 17.80
N THR A 55 25.68 -12.54 18.98
CA THR A 55 26.13 -13.91 19.27
C THR A 55 24.93 -14.81 19.30
N ASN A 56 24.93 -15.88 18.50
CA ASN A 56 23.76 -16.75 18.40
C ASN A 56 24.20 -18.21 18.18
N GLU A 57 23.43 -19.13 18.76
CA GLU A 57 23.70 -20.58 18.67
C GLU A 57 22.37 -21.34 18.59
N ALA A 58 22.43 -22.50 17.89
CA ALA A 58 21.35 -23.48 17.85
C ALA A 58 21.86 -24.82 18.33
N TYR A 59 21.18 -25.40 19.30
CA TYR A 59 21.55 -26.68 19.87
C TYR A 59 20.35 -27.54 20.27
N THR A 60 20.59 -28.83 20.46
CA THR A 60 19.55 -29.75 20.91
C THR A 60 19.61 -29.89 22.42
N VAL A 61 18.45 -29.86 23.07
CA VAL A 61 18.32 -30.03 24.53
C VAL A 61 17.35 -31.16 24.87
N ASP A 62 17.59 -31.79 26.02
CA ASP A 62 16.66 -32.77 26.57
C ASP A 62 15.51 -32.12 27.34
N GLU A 63 14.50 -32.90 27.70
CA GLU A 63 13.31 -32.42 28.40
C GLU A 63 13.59 -31.93 29.82
N GLU A 64 14.60 -32.48 30.48
CA GLU A 64 15.00 -32.11 31.85
C GLU A 64 15.62 -30.71 31.84
N SER A 65 16.39 -30.41 30.81
CA SER A 65 17.07 -29.11 30.64
C SER A 65 16.12 -27.97 30.34
N LEU A 66 14.86 -28.21 29.91
CA LEU A 66 13.89 -27.18 29.63
C LEU A 66 13.67 -26.22 30.85
N ASN A 67 13.81 -26.74 32.07
CA ASN A 67 13.66 -25.90 33.28
C ASN A 67 14.85 -24.97 33.53
N ARG A 68 15.98 -25.23 32.94
CA ARG A 68 17.23 -24.46 33.08
C ARG A 68 17.37 -23.41 31.99
N LEU A 69 16.48 -23.47 30.95
CA LEU A 69 16.50 -22.51 29.86
C LEU A 69 15.86 -21.19 30.28
N GLU A 70 16.57 -20.11 30.02
CA GLU A 70 16.07 -18.77 30.26
C GLU A 70 15.42 -18.19 28.98
N PRO A 71 14.11 -17.92 29.00
CA PRO A 71 13.44 -17.22 27.89
C PRO A 71 13.97 -15.78 27.77
N PRO A 72 13.97 -15.18 26.56
CA PRO A 72 13.34 -15.70 25.33
C PRO A 72 14.27 -16.56 24.47
N PHE A 73 13.72 -17.61 23.83
CA PHE A 73 14.43 -18.39 22.82
C PHE A 73 13.46 -18.86 21.73
N ILE A 74 13.98 -19.16 20.53
CA ILE A 74 13.19 -19.71 19.42
C ILE A 74 13.34 -21.22 19.40
N THR A 75 12.25 -21.92 19.10
CA THR A 75 12.24 -23.36 18.94
C THR A 75 11.23 -23.82 17.89
N TYR A 76 11.25 -25.12 17.55
CA TYR A 76 10.25 -25.75 16.70
C TYR A 76 9.19 -26.47 17.52
N CYS A 77 7.92 -26.28 17.14
CA CYS A 77 6.81 -27.10 17.59
C CYS A 77 6.09 -27.71 16.40
N SER A 78 5.74 -29.00 16.46
CA SER A 78 4.89 -29.63 15.44
C SER A 78 3.48 -29.15 15.60
N ALA A 79 2.94 -28.38 14.62
CA ALA A 79 1.53 -28.08 14.57
C ALA A 79 0.74 -29.28 14.01
N GLN A 80 -0.40 -29.60 14.62
CA GLN A 80 -1.24 -30.75 14.20
C GLN A 80 -1.78 -30.62 12.77
N SER A 81 -1.78 -29.44 12.18
CA SER A 81 -2.41 -29.18 10.87
C SER A 81 -1.48 -28.64 9.78
N THR A 82 -0.31 -28.09 10.11
CA THR A 82 0.52 -27.30 9.16
C THR A 82 2.00 -27.68 9.11
N GLY A 83 2.43 -28.72 9.82
CA GLY A 83 3.84 -29.10 9.87
C GLY A 83 4.60 -28.47 11.04
N LYS A 84 5.92 -28.30 10.90
CA LYS A 84 6.78 -27.72 11.94
C LYS A 84 6.72 -26.21 11.89
N ASP A 85 6.33 -25.59 13.01
CA ASP A 85 6.25 -24.14 13.15
C ASP A 85 7.37 -23.61 14.05
N PHE A 86 7.91 -22.46 13.70
CA PHE A 86 8.79 -21.70 14.58
C PHE A 86 7.96 -21.04 15.68
N VAL A 87 8.43 -21.12 16.92
CA VAL A 87 7.79 -20.48 18.06
C VAL A 87 8.84 -19.75 18.91
N LEU A 88 8.47 -18.57 19.40
CA LEU A 88 9.24 -17.83 20.40
C LEU A 88 8.69 -18.15 21.78
N VAL A 89 9.45 -18.85 22.60
CA VAL A 89 9.12 -19.06 24.00
C VAL A 89 9.43 -17.79 24.77
N THR A 90 8.41 -17.23 25.44
CA THR A 90 8.50 -15.96 26.19
C THR A 90 8.56 -16.14 27.70
N LYS A 91 7.98 -17.24 28.22
CA LYS A 91 7.98 -17.56 29.65
C LYS A 91 7.78 -19.04 29.86
N ILE A 92 8.52 -19.60 30.79
CA ILE A 92 8.36 -20.97 31.30
C ILE A 92 7.95 -20.88 32.77
N THR A 93 6.93 -21.63 33.14
CA THR A 93 6.49 -21.85 34.51
C THR A 93 6.41 -23.35 34.78
N GLY A 94 6.42 -23.79 36.02
CA GLY A 94 6.39 -25.22 36.35
C GLY A 94 5.24 -26.00 35.68
N SER A 95 4.09 -25.34 35.45
CA SER A 95 2.89 -25.96 34.89
C SER A 95 2.58 -25.57 33.43
N ALA A 96 3.20 -24.51 32.89
CA ALA A 96 2.83 -23.99 31.56
C ALA A 96 3.97 -23.26 30.84
N VAL A 97 3.91 -23.25 29.51
CA VAL A 97 4.81 -22.52 28.61
C VAL A 97 4.01 -21.49 27.83
N SER A 98 4.49 -20.23 27.84
CA SER A 98 3.93 -19.13 27.07
C SER A 98 4.81 -18.91 25.83
N TYR A 99 4.19 -18.80 24.65
CA TYR A 99 4.92 -18.66 23.39
C TYR A 99 4.14 -17.87 22.35
N ILE A 100 4.86 -17.33 21.37
CA ILE A 100 4.33 -16.67 20.19
C ILE A 100 4.69 -17.53 18.97
N ALA A 101 3.69 -17.96 18.17
CA ALA A 101 3.89 -18.73 16.94
C ALA A 101 3.54 -17.89 15.70
N ASP A 102 2.26 -17.52 15.56
CA ASP A 102 1.76 -16.73 14.46
C ASP A 102 1.07 -15.45 14.94
N GLY A 103 1.33 -14.35 14.26
CA GLY A 103 0.78 -13.06 14.61
C GLY A 103 1.31 -12.51 15.93
N ASN A 104 0.56 -11.60 16.55
CA ASN A 104 0.96 -10.90 17.79
C ASN A 104 0.37 -11.55 19.05
N LYS A 105 -0.23 -12.74 18.95
CA LYS A 105 -0.93 -13.36 20.09
C LYS A 105 -0.01 -14.28 20.86
N ASN A 106 0.15 -13.99 22.15
CA ASN A 106 0.82 -14.86 23.09
C ASN A 106 -0.12 -16.05 23.42
N LYS A 107 0.32 -17.26 23.09
CA LYS A 107 -0.40 -18.50 23.40
C LYS A 107 0.17 -19.11 24.67
N LYS A 108 -0.65 -19.86 25.42
CA LYS A 108 -0.25 -20.57 26.61
C LYS A 108 -0.68 -22.02 26.49
N LEU A 109 0.26 -22.93 26.73
CA LEU A 109 -0.01 -24.36 26.78
C LEU A 109 0.44 -24.94 28.10
N SER A 110 -0.21 -26.06 28.54
CA SER A 110 0.34 -26.86 29.63
C SER A 110 1.70 -27.42 29.21
N ARG A 111 2.57 -27.63 30.19
CA ARG A 111 3.91 -28.14 29.94
C ARG A 111 3.87 -29.47 29.17
N GLU A 112 3.01 -30.40 29.58
CA GLU A 112 2.86 -31.69 28.90
C GLU A 112 2.41 -31.55 27.45
N ALA A 113 1.46 -30.66 27.15
CA ALA A 113 1.01 -30.41 25.81
C ALA A 113 2.11 -29.76 24.95
N PHE A 114 2.95 -28.90 25.54
CA PHE A 114 4.08 -28.29 24.86
C PHE A 114 5.13 -29.34 24.54
N LEU A 115 5.53 -30.18 25.50
CA LEU A 115 6.54 -31.23 25.30
C LEU A 115 6.17 -32.23 24.20
N LYS A 116 4.88 -32.56 24.04
CA LYS A 116 4.38 -33.41 22.94
C LYS A 116 4.63 -32.84 21.55
N GLN A 117 4.69 -31.51 21.45
CA GLN A 117 4.87 -30.80 20.18
C GLN A 117 6.30 -30.31 19.96
N TRP A 118 7.09 -30.23 21.00
CA TRP A 118 8.43 -29.65 20.99
C TRP A 118 9.45 -30.55 20.31
N GLN A 119 10.24 -29.98 19.39
CA GLN A 119 11.26 -30.72 18.61
C GLN A 119 12.65 -30.73 19.28
N LYS A 120 12.77 -30.22 20.51
CA LYS A 120 14.01 -30.23 21.32
C LYS A 120 15.19 -29.42 20.72
N ILE A 121 14.95 -28.64 19.66
CA ILE A 121 15.93 -27.72 19.06
C ILE A 121 15.63 -26.34 19.57
N ILE A 122 16.62 -25.67 20.14
CA ILE A 122 16.49 -24.27 20.57
C ILE A 122 17.49 -23.40 19.83
N PHE A 123 17.10 -22.15 19.63
CA PHE A 123 17.92 -21.09 19.08
C PHE A 123 17.93 -19.93 20.06
N VAL A 124 19.10 -19.56 20.53
CA VAL A 124 19.33 -18.45 21.45
C VAL A 124 20.19 -17.40 20.79
N ALA A 125 20.00 -16.15 21.18
CA ALA A 125 20.86 -15.06 20.76
C ALA A 125 21.02 -14.05 21.90
N GLU A 126 22.23 -13.53 22.01
CA GLU A 126 22.60 -12.52 22.99
C GLU A 126 23.01 -11.23 22.30
N ALA A 127 22.56 -10.12 22.86
CA ALA A 127 22.88 -8.79 22.37
C ALA A 127 24.11 -8.24 23.08
N ASN A 128 25.07 -7.73 22.31
CA ASN A 128 26.25 -7.03 22.79
C ASN A 128 26.04 -5.51 22.64
N ALA A 129 26.97 -4.70 23.13
CA ALA A 129 26.93 -3.25 23.02
C ALA A 129 26.87 -2.75 21.56
N ASP A 130 27.47 -3.50 20.63
CA ASP A 130 27.53 -3.19 19.19
C ASP A 130 26.44 -3.89 18.38
N SER A 131 25.49 -4.58 19.05
CA SER A 131 24.42 -5.32 18.38
C SER A 131 23.32 -4.37 17.89
N GLY A 132 22.94 -4.57 16.64
CA GLY A 132 21.85 -3.80 16.02
C GLY A 132 22.15 -3.38 14.59
N GLU A 133 21.34 -2.51 14.07
CA GLU A 133 21.47 -1.94 12.73
C GLU A 133 22.28 -0.64 12.79
N ALA A 134 23.41 -0.57 12.07
CA ALA A 134 24.33 0.58 12.10
C ALA A 134 23.60 1.92 11.84
N ASP A 135 22.65 1.95 10.90
CA ASP A 135 21.91 3.16 10.50
C ASP A 135 20.50 3.23 11.10
N TYR A 136 20.22 2.52 12.19
CA TYR A 136 18.87 2.43 12.77
C TYR A 136 18.20 3.79 12.97
N LYS A 137 18.89 4.75 13.64
CA LYS A 137 18.35 6.09 13.90
C LYS A 137 18.02 6.85 12.61
N ALA A 138 18.88 6.74 11.60
CA ALA A 138 18.68 7.38 10.29
C ALA A 138 17.46 6.77 9.56
N LYS A 139 17.36 5.45 9.54
CA LYS A 139 16.23 4.73 8.90
C LYS A 139 14.90 5.00 9.60
N VAL A 140 14.88 5.00 10.93
CA VAL A 140 13.67 5.37 11.71
C VAL A 140 13.27 6.82 11.43
N LYS A 141 14.21 7.75 11.35
CA LYS A 141 13.93 9.15 11.00
C LYS A 141 13.33 9.28 9.60
N ILE A 142 13.87 8.56 8.61
CA ILE A 142 13.33 8.51 7.24
C ILE A 142 11.92 7.93 7.24
N LYS A 143 11.70 6.81 7.93
CA LYS A 143 10.37 6.17 8.04
C LYS A 143 9.35 7.11 8.66
N ASN A 144 9.66 7.71 9.82
CA ASN A 144 8.78 8.64 10.52
C ASN A 144 8.48 9.89 9.68
N SER A 145 9.50 10.40 8.94
CA SER A 145 9.31 11.53 8.00
C SER A 145 8.36 11.15 6.87
N LYS A 146 8.47 9.93 6.30
CA LYS A 146 7.58 9.43 5.25
C LYS A 146 6.16 9.25 5.77
N GLU A 147 5.98 8.63 6.93
CA GLU A 147 4.67 8.45 7.57
C GLU A 147 4.01 9.79 7.90
N ARG A 148 4.79 10.76 8.42
CA ARG A 148 4.30 12.12 8.71
C ARG A 148 3.88 12.86 7.43
N LYS A 149 4.64 12.75 6.35
CA LYS A 149 4.26 13.33 5.04
C LYS A 149 2.98 12.70 4.49
N GLN A 150 2.84 11.38 4.61
CA GLN A 150 1.61 10.69 4.21
C GLN A 150 0.41 11.11 5.07
N ALA A 151 0.56 11.17 6.38
CA ALA A 151 -0.51 11.65 7.28
C ALA A 151 -0.92 13.08 6.95
N LEU A 152 0.05 13.98 6.69
CA LEU A 152 -0.22 15.37 6.29
C LEU A 152 -0.94 15.43 4.93
N SER A 153 -0.60 14.54 3.99
CA SER A 153 -1.31 14.43 2.70
C SER A 153 -2.76 14.01 2.89
N TYR A 154 -3.01 12.97 3.72
CA TYR A 154 -4.38 12.51 3.99
C TYR A 154 -5.22 13.54 4.74
N THR A 155 -4.65 14.26 5.71
CA THR A 155 -5.36 15.34 6.41
C THR A 155 -5.65 16.51 5.48
N GLY A 156 -4.73 16.84 4.58
CA GLY A 156 -4.94 17.87 3.55
C GLY A 156 -6.09 17.51 2.60
N VAL A 157 -6.13 16.27 2.11
CA VAL A 157 -7.22 15.77 1.26
C VAL A 157 -8.54 15.78 2.01
N ALA A 158 -8.58 15.30 3.26
CA ALA A 158 -9.79 15.30 4.08
C ALA A 158 -10.30 16.72 4.38
N PHE A 159 -9.40 17.67 4.61
CA PHE A 159 -9.75 19.07 4.80
C PHE A 159 -10.34 19.70 3.52
N LEU A 160 -9.70 19.46 2.37
CA LEU A 160 -10.21 19.95 1.08
C LEU A 160 -11.58 19.34 0.73
N THR A 161 -11.77 18.04 0.98
CA THR A 161 -13.07 17.39 0.79
C THR A 161 -14.14 17.94 1.75
N GLY A 162 -13.78 18.22 2.99
CA GLY A 162 -14.66 18.86 3.96
C GLY A 162 -15.08 20.27 3.55
N LEU A 163 -14.13 21.09 3.11
CA LEU A 163 -14.44 22.43 2.53
C LEU A 163 -15.34 22.33 1.31
N MET A 164 -15.10 21.33 0.48
CA MET A 164 -15.89 21.08 -0.71
C MET A 164 -17.35 20.75 -0.38
N ILE A 165 -17.58 19.85 0.56
CA ILE A 165 -18.92 19.48 1.03
C ILE A 165 -19.60 20.70 1.67
N PHE A 166 -18.89 21.47 2.49
CA PHE A 166 -19.39 22.69 3.10
C PHE A 166 -19.83 23.72 2.04
N GLN A 167 -19.02 23.97 1.03
CA GLN A 167 -19.34 24.88 -0.07
C GLN A 167 -20.55 24.41 -0.88
N LEU A 168 -20.68 23.11 -1.13
CA LEU A 168 -21.83 22.53 -1.82
C LEU A 168 -23.13 22.73 -1.03
N ILE A 169 -23.11 22.50 0.28
CA ILE A 169 -24.28 22.68 1.15
C ILE A 169 -24.65 24.17 1.28
N TYR A 170 -23.65 25.03 1.39
CA TYR A 170 -23.87 26.47 1.63
C TYR A 170 -24.32 27.23 0.36
N ASN A 171 -23.80 26.87 -0.83
CA ASN A 171 -24.05 27.63 -2.07
C ASN A 171 -25.09 26.97 -3.00
N ALA A 172 -25.47 25.71 -2.77
CA ALA A 172 -26.49 25.07 -3.60
C ALA A 172 -27.88 25.27 -3.01
N SER A 173 -28.77 25.88 -3.75
CA SER A 173 -30.19 25.74 -3.48
C SER A 173 -30.56 24.25 -3.53
N ILE A 174 -31.53 23.83 -2.75
CA ILE A 174 -31.98 22.41 -2.69
C ILE A 174 -32.28 21.86 -4.10
N ALA A 175 -32.78 22.68 -5.02
CA ALA A 175 -33.09 22.33 -6.40
C ALA A 175 -31.82 21.88 -7.20
N TYR A 176 -30.65 22.43 -6.88
CA TYR A 176 -29.39 22.10 -7.58
C TYR A 176 -28.48 21.15 -6.82
N LEU A 177 -28.86 20.68 -5.64
CA LEU A 177 -28.03 19.85 -4.79
C LEU A 177 -27.64 18.54 -5.49
N LEU A 178 -28.59 17.89 -6.16
CA LEU A 178 -28.32 16.64 -6.90
C LEU A 178 -27.38 16.88 -8.09
N ALA A 179 -27.58 17.95 -8.85
CA ALA A 179 -26.72 18.30 -9.98
C ALA A 179 -25.31 18.65 -9.51
N ALA A 180 -25.19 19.41 -8.42
CA ALA A 180 -23.91 19.78 -7.83
C ALA A 180 -23.17 18.57 -7.25
N SER A 181 -23.85 17.66 -6.55
CA SER A 181 -23.24 16.47 -5.99
C SER A 181 -22.76 15.48 -7.07
N THR A 182 -23.54 15.29 -8.13
CA THR A 182 -23.17 14.39 -9.24
C THR A 182 -21.95 14.92 -10.01
N ILE A 183 -21.91 16.19 -10.39
CA ILE A 183 -20.72 16.71 -11.09
C ILE A 183 -19.48 16.71 -10.20
N THR A 184 -19.66 16.98 -8.91
CA THR A 184 -18.56 16.90 -7.95
C THR A 184 -18.00 15.49 -7.86
N ALA A 185 -18.85 14.46 -7.75
CA ALA A 185 -18.42 13.07 -7.73
C ALA A 185 -17.65 12.68 -9.03
N ILE A 186 -18.16 13.12 -10.19
CA ILE A 186 -17.49 12.89 -11.49
C ILE A 186 -16.10 13.55 -11.51
N LYS A 187 -15.99 14.80 -11.06
CA LYS A 187 -14.70 15.52 -11.00
C LYS A 187 -13.69 14.84 -10.06
N LEU A 188 -14.13 14.40 -8.89
CA LEU A 188 -13.28 13.68 -7.95
C LEU A 188 -12.81 12.34 -8.51
N LEU A 189 -13.68 11.61 -9.21
CA LEU A 189 -13.31 10.37 -9.87
C LEU A 189 -12.26 10.62 -10.97
N GLY A 190 -12.41 11.69 -11.76
CA GLY A 190 -11.44 12.12 -12.75
C GLY A 190 -10.10 12.50 -12.15
N LEU A 191 -10.12 13.26 -11.06
CA LEU A 191 -8.91 13.63 -10.34
C LEU A 191 -8.20 12.39 -9.76
N ALA A 192 -8.94 11.47 -9.16
CA ALA A 192 -8.37 10.24 -8.62
C ALA A 192 -7.71 9.37 -9.72
N THR A 193 -8.38 9.19 -10.87
CA THR A 193 -7.84 8.39 -11.98
C THR A 193 -6.60 9.02 -12.60
N THR A 194 -6.55 10.35 -12.73
CA THR A 194 -5.36 11.04 -13.25
C THR A 194 -4.20 11.05 -12.27
N VAL A 195 -4.46 11.13 -10.96
CA VAL A 195 -3.45 10.95 -9.92
C VAL A 195 -2.85 9.54 -9.96
N LEU A 196 -3.67 8.50 -10.15
CA LEU A 196 -3.17 7.12 -10.32
C LEU A 196 -2.28 6.99 -11.57
N LEU A 197 -2.64 7.66 -12.67
CA LEU A 197 -1.80 7.70 -13.88
C LEU A 197 -0.45 8.38 -13.62
N LEU A 198 -0.43 9.52 -12.91
CA LEU A 198 0.79 10.21 -12.54
C LEU A 198 1.67 9.35 -11.60
N ILE A 199 1.06 8.66 -10.63
CA ILE A 199 1.78 7.74 -9.75
C ILE A 199 2.45 6.64 -10.59
N TYR A 200 1.74 6.08 -11.58
CA TYR A 200 2.29 5.07 -12.47
C TYR A 200 3.45 5.61 -13.35
N GLU A 201 3.35 6.84 -13.80
CA GLU A 201 4.39 7.49 -14.61
C GLU A 201 5.67 7.72 -13.80
N ILE A 202 5.54 8.08 -12.51
CA ILE A 202 6.67 8.32 -11.60
C ILE A 202 7.25 7.00 -11.04
N ASP A 203 6.38 6.08 -10.65
CA ASP A 203 6.76 4.80 -10.02
C ASP A 203 6.01 3.62 -10.68
N LYS A 204 6.62 3.07 -11.72
CA LYS A 204 6.12 1.89 -12.45
C LYS A 204 6.10 0.61 -11.61
N THR A 205 6.80 0.60 -10.48
CA THR A 205 6.93 -0.58 -9.60
C THR A 205 5.84 -0.63 -8.54
N ASN A 206 5.03 0.42 -8.39
CA ASN A 206 3.93 0.46 -7.44
C ASN A 206 2.96 -0.71 -7.70
N SER A 207 2.88 -1.65 -6.75
CA SER A 207 2.13 -2.89 -6.89
C SER A 207 0.63 -2.69 -7.12
N PHE A 208 0.04 -1.68 -6.50
CA PHE A 208 -1.40 -1.37 -6.64
C PHE A 208 -1.73 -0.89 -8.06
N VAL A 209 -1.01 0.11 -8.55
CA VAL A 209 -1.28 0.68 -9.89
C VAL A 209 -0.89 -0.30 -10.99
N LYS A 210 0.20 -1.04 -10.79
CA LYS A 210 0.65 -2.09 -11.71
C LYS A 210 -0.41 -3.20 -11.87
N SER A 211 -1.07 -3.62 -10.79
CA SER A 211 -2.11 -4.65 -10.85
C SER A 211 -3.30 -4.22 -11.73
N ILE A 212 -3.69 -2.95 -11.69
CA ILE A 212 -4.74 -2.38 -12.55
C ILE A 212 -4.28 -2.36 -14.02
N CYS A 213 -3.04 -1.93 -14.27
CA CYS A 213 -2.48 -1.79 -15.62
C CYS A 213 -2.18 -3.12 -16.32
N THR A 214 -2.10 -4.22 -15.58
CA THR A 214 -1.80 -5.57 -16.10
C THR A 214 -2.95 -6.57 -15.91
N ALA A 215 -4.15 -6.10 -15.58
CA ALA A 215 -5.31 -6.95 -15.25
C ALA A 215 -5.82 -7.82 -16.42
N GLY A 216 -5.41 -7.58 -17.69
CA GLY A 216 -5.85 -8.33 -18.84
C GLY A 216 -4.73 -8.71 -19.82
N LYS A 217 -4.96 -9.72 -20.68
CA LYS A 217 -3.98 -10.18 -21.68
C LYS A 217 -3.56 -9.13 -22.71
N GLN A 218 -4.40 -8.12 -22.96
CA GLN A 218 -4.14 -7.04 -23.92
C GLN A 218 -3.94 -5.67 -23.25
N THR A 219 -3.88 -5.63 -21.91
CA THR A 219 -3.70 -4.38 -21.16
C THR A 219 -2.22 -4.12 -20.92
N ASN A 220 -1.79 -2.89 -21.22
CA ASN A 220 -0.43 -2.41 -20.97
C ASN A 220 -0.41 -0.88 -20.95
N CYS A 221 -0.44 -0.27 -19.75
CA CYS A 221 -0.39 1.18 -19.60
C CYS A 221 0.96 1.76 -20.12
N ASP A 222 2.06 1.06 -19.90
CA ASP A 222 3.39 1.54 -20.31
C ASP A 222 3.51 1.75 -21.82
N ALA A 223 2.95 0.82 -22.60
CA ALA A 223 2.95 0.92 -24.07
C ALA A 223 2.16 2.13 -24.57
N VAL A 224 1.13 2.58 -23.87
CA VAL A 224 0.30 3.73 -24.25
C VAL A 224 0.96 5.04 -23.79
N ILE A 225 1.37 5.11 -22.52
CA ILE A 225 1.91 6.33 -21.91
C ILE A 225 3.26 6.73 -22.53
N ASN A 226 4.13 5.75 -22.80
CA ASN A 226 5.46 6.01 -23.40
C ASN A 226 5.45 6.00 -24.95
N SER A 227 4.28 5.96 -25.58
CA SER A 227 4.18 6.05 -27.03
C SER A 227 4.55 7.44 -27.57
N LYS A 228 4.85 7.55 -28.87
CA LYS A 228 5.19 8.83 -29.52
C LYS A 228 4.11 9.91 -29.34
N ALA A 229 2.83 9.52 -29.28
CA ALA A 229 1.72 10.43 -29.03
C ALA A 229 1.29 10.46 -27.55
N GLY A 230 2.08 9.87 -26.64
CA GLY A 230 1.84 9.93 -25.20
C GLY A 230 2.08 11.31 -24.57
N LYS A 231 2.62 12.26 -25.37
CA LYS A 231 2.91 13.63 -24.94
C LYS A 231 2.28 14.66 -25.88
N ILE A 232 1.83 15.76 -25.31
CA ILE A 232 1.33 16.94 -26.01
C ILE A 232 2.09 18.18 -25.49
N LEU A 233 2.67 18.98 -26.39
CA LEU A 233 3.46 20.18 -26.04
C LEU A 233 4.52 19.95 -24.95
N GLY A 234 5.11 18.75 -24.89
CA GLY A 234 6.12 18.38 -23.90
C GLY A 234 5.58 17.82 -22.58
N MET A 235 4.28 17.94 -22.31
CA MET A 235 3.61 17.35 -21.15
C MET A 235 3.00 15.99 -21.49
N SER A 236 2.91 15.09 -20.48
CA SER A 236 2.19 13.85 -20.65
C SER A 236 0.66 14.07 -20.64
N TRP A 237 -0.08 13.15 -21.27
CA TRP A 237 -1.54 13.19 -21.19
C TRP A 237 -2.06 12.98 -19.76
N ALA A 238 -1.30 12.33 -18.89
CA ALA A 238 -1.63 12.20 -17.48
C ALA A 238 -1.54 13.55 -16.76
N GLU A 239 -0.49 14.33 -17.03
CA GLU A 239 -0.36 15.70 -16.51
C GLU A 239 -1.46 16.62 -17.03
N ALA A 240 -1.72 16.60 -18.34
CA ALA A 240 -2.79 17.40 -18.94
C ALA A 240 -4.17 17.08 -18.34
N GLY A 241 -4.47 15.78 -18.17
CA GLY A 241 -5.70 15.32 -17.51
C GLY A 241 -5.79 15.76 -16.05
N PHE A 242 -4.68 15.64 -15.30
CA PHE A 242 -4.63 16.13 -13.93
C PHE A 242 -4.90 17.64 -13.84
N PHE A 243 -4.26 18.43 -14.65
CA PHE A 243 -4.51 19.89 -14.69
C PHE A 243 -5.96 20.23 -15.06
N TYR A 244 -6.54 19.50 -16.01
CA TYR A 244 -7.94 19.66 -16.38
C TYR A 244 -8.88 19.41 -15.20
N PHE A 245 -8.80 18.24 -14.56
CA PHE A 245 -9.66 17.88 -13.45
C PHE A 245 -9.39 18.73 -12.20
N ALA A 246 -8.12 19.04 -11.90
CA ALA A 246 -7.77 19.89 -10.76
C ALA A 246 -8.31 21.31 -10.92
N SER A 247 -8.08 21.95 -12.08
CA SER A 247 -8.53 23.32 -12.34
C SER A 247 -10.07 23.44 -12.38
N THR A 248 -10.76 22.51 -13.03
CA THR A 248 -12.22 22.51 -13.09
C THR A 248 -12.86 22.16 -11.75
N THR A 249 -12.24 21.30 -10.94
CA THR A 249 -12.67 21.06 -9.55
C THR A 249 -12.47 22.31 -8.70
N MET A 250 -11.32 22.96 -8.81
CA MET A 250 -11.04 24.20 -8.08
C MET A 250 -12.00 25.31 -8.46
N PHE A 251 -12.34 25.45 -9.76
CA PHE A 251 -13.35 26.38 -10.24
C PHE A 251 -14.74 26.07 -9.68
N LEU A 252 -15.11 24.77 -9.62
CA LEU A 252 -16.38 24.34 -9.02
C LEU A 252 -16.47 24.75 -7.54
N LEU A 253 -15.37 24.69 -6.83
CA LEU A 253 -15.27 25.02 -5.40
C LEU A 253 -15.15 26.52 -5.11
N PHE A 254 -14.85 27.33 -6.10
CA PHE A 254 -14.62 28.76 -5.89
C PHE A 254 -15.86 29.45 -5.31
N PRO A 255 -15.77 30.16 -4.17
CA PRO A 255 -16.93 30.65 -3.44
C PRO A 255 -17.61 31.89 -4.08
N GLY A 256 -16.97 32.54 -5.04
CA GLY A 256 -17.42 33.82 -5.57
C GLY A 256 -18.56 33.75 -6.59
N LEU A 257 -18.93 32.57 -7.11
CA LEU A 257 -19.93 32.38 -8.13
C LEU A 257 -21.01 31.38 -7.70
N ALA A 258 -22.29 31.71 -7.94
CA ALA A 258 -23.37 30.74 -7.74
C ALA A 258 -23.18 29.52 -8.66
N PHE A 259 -23.61 28.35 -8.21
CA PHE A 259 -23.45 27.10 -8.94
C PHE A 259 -23.98 27.18 -10.39
N VAL A 260 -25.15 27.75 -10.57
CA VAL A 260 -25.79 27.92 -11.89
C VAL A 260 -24.90 28.70 -12.87
N ASN A 261 -24.21 29.73 -12.41
CA ASN A 261 -23.30 30.53 -13.23
C ASN A 261 -22.01 29.81 -13.64
N LYS A 262 -21.68 28.71 -12.95
CA LYS A 262 -20.52 27.84 -13.28
C LYS A 262 -20.85 26.83 -14.37
N LEU A 263 -22.12 26.42 -14.52
CA LEU A 263 -22.57 25.39 -15.45
C LEU A 263 -22.12 25.64 -16.91
N PRO A 264 -22.27 26.83 -17.49
CA PRO A 264 -21.84 27.09 -18.86
C PRO A 264 -20.33 26.88 -19.05
N TRP A 265 -19.53 27.33 -18.11
CA TRP A 265 -18.07 27.21 -18.16
C TRP A 265 -17.62 25.78 -18.05
N LEU A 266 -18.25 24.98 -17.17
CA LEU A 266 -17.97 23.54 -17.05
C LEU A 266 -18.40 22.79 -18.31
N ALA A 267 -19.54 23.16 -18.93
CA ALA A 267 -19.98 22.56 -20.18
C ALA A 267 -19.02 22.89 -21.35
N ILE A 268 -18.52 24.13 -21.43
CA ILE A 268 -17.52 24.53 -22.44
C ILE A 268 -16.23 23.71 -22.23
N ALA A 269 -15.74 23.61 -20.99
CA ALA A 269 -14.53 22.84 -20.66
C ALA A 269 -14.67 21.36 -21.04
N ALA A 270 -15.82 20.73 -20.72
CA ALA A 270 -16.11 19.35 -21.09
C ALA A 270 -16.15 19.15 -22.62
N THR A 271 -16.76 20.10 -23.34
CA THR A 271 -16.84 20.05 -24.81
C THR A 271 -15.45 20.18 -25.46
N LEU A 272 -14.60 21.07 -24.93
CA LEU A 272 -13.23 21.22 -25.39
C LEU A 272 -12.35 19.98 -25.11
N ALA A 273 -12.64 19.24 -24.06
CA ALA A 273 -11.95 17.99 -23.73
C ALA A 273 -12.47 16.78 -24.55
N ALA A 274 -13.67 16.84 -25.10
CA ALA A 274 -14.33 15.74 -25.82
C ALA A 274 -13.50 15.16 -26.98
N PRO A 275 -12.82 15.94 -27.84
CA PRO A 275 -11.99 15.41 -28.93
C PRO A 275 -10.90 14.44 -28.45
N TYR A 276 -10.38 14.63 -27.24
CA TYR A 276 -9.41 13.73 -26.63
C TYR A 276 -9.93 12.30 -26.43
N ILE A 277 -11.21 12.15 -26.13
CA ILE A 277 -11.86 10.84 -25.96
C ILE A 277 -11.71 10.01 -27.24
N VAL A 278 -12.09 10.60 -28.37
CA VAL A 278 -12.01 9.94 -29.69
C VAL A 278 -10.57 9.66 -30.08
N PHE A 279 -9.70 10.66 -29.92
CA PHE A 279 -8.26 10.51 -30.21
C PHE A 279 -7.65 9.38 -29.41
N SER A 280 -7.85 9.35 -28.11
CA SER A 280 -7.21 8.37 -27.21
C SER A 280 -7.71 6.95 -27.47
N ILE A 281 -9.01 6.74 -27.68
CA ILE A 281 -9.57 5.42 -28.02
C ILE A 281 -9.03 4.93 -29.37
N TYR A 282 -9.06 5.79 -30.39
CA TYR A 282 -8.53 5.46 -31.72
C TYR A 282 -7.05 5.09 -31.67
N TYR A 283 -6.25 5.87 -30.93
CA TYR A 283 -4.82 5.66 -30.81
C TYR A 283 -4.49 4.32 -30.11
N GLN A 284 -5.17 4.01 -29.02
CA GLN A 284 -5.02 2.74 -28.31
C GLN A 284 -5.42 1.55 -29.19
N TRP A 285 -6.53 1.67 -29.93
CA TRP A 285 -7.06 0.60 -30.76
C TRP A 285 -6.23 0.35 -32.03
N ARG A 286 -5.93 1.39 -32.79
CA ARG A 286 -5.32 1.26 -34.14
C ARG A 286 -3.79 1.34 -34.13
N VAL A 287 -3.21 2.17 -33.27
CA VAL A 287 -1.77 2.46 -33.31
C VAL A 287 -1.01 1.59 -32.31
N VAL A 288 -1.34 1.67 -31.03
CA VAL A 288 -0.63 0.93 -29.98
C VAL A 288 -1.07 -0.52 -29.91
N LYS A 289 -2.32 -0.82 -30.28
CA LYS A 289 -2.95 -2.15 -30.20
C LYS A 289 -2.88 -2.76 -28.78
N LYS A 290 -2.83 -1.91 -27.79
CA LYS A 290 -2.87 -2.23 -26.35
C LYS A 290 -3.78 -1.25 -25.64
N TRP A 291 -4.49 -1.73 -24.64
CA TRP A 291 -5.42 -0.95 -23.85
C TRP A 291 -4.78 -0.50 -22.54
N CYS A 292 -4.96 0.76 -22.18
CA CYS A 292 -4.60 1.30 -20.88
C CYS A 292 -5.87 1.46 -20.03
N PRO A 293 -6.11 0.59 -19.03
CA PRO A 293 -7.33 0.65 -18.22
C PRO A 293 -7.54 2.00 -17.54
N LEU A 294 -6.47 2.61 -17.00
CA LEU A 294 -6.54 3.92 -16.38
C LEU A 294 -6.86 5.03 -17.40
N CYS A 295 -6.28 4.95 -18.61
CA CYS A 295 -6.62 5.90 -19.66
C CYS A 295 -8.08 5.77 -20.09
N LEU A 296 -8.60 4.53 -20.21
CA LEU A 296 -10.02 4.30 -20.51
C LEU A 296 -10.94 4.81 -19.38
N ALA A 297 -10.52 4.68 -18.12
CA ALA A 297 -11.26 5.25 -16.99
C ALA A 297 -11.35 6.78 -17.08
N VAL A 298 -10.27 7.47 -17.47
CA VAL A 298 -10.31 8.93 -17.73
C VAL A 298 -11.30 9.27 -18.83
N GLN A 299 -11.32 8.51 -19.95
CA GLN A 299 -12.27 8.75 -21.03
C GLN A 299 -13.72 8.50 -20.62
N ALA A 300 -13.96 7.45 -19.81
CA ALA A 300 -15.28 7.19 -19.26
C ALA A 300 -15.77 8.35 -18.38
N VAL A 301 -14.88 8.91 -17.55
CA VAL A 301 -15.20 10.07 -16.71
C VAL A 301 -15.47 11.32 -17.56
N LEU A 302 -14.67 11.58 -18.60
CA LEU A 302 -14.93 12.70 -19.52
C LEU A 302 -16.26 12.53 -20.27
N LEU A 303 -16.63 11.31 -20.66
CA LEU A 303 -17.93 11.01 -21.24
C LEU A 303 -19.08 11.26 -20.25
N MET A 304 -18.94 10.82 -19.01
CA MET A 304 -19.93 11.10 -17.95
C MET A 304 -20.09 12.61 -17.72
N GLU A 305 -18.99 13.35 -17.73
CA GLU A 305 -19.00 14.80 -17.59
C GLU A 305 -19.70 15.51 -18.78
N LEU A 306 -19.40 15.08 -20.01
CA LEU A 306 -20.01 15.62 -21.20
C LEU A 306 -21.51 15.33 -21.24
N THR A 307 -21.95 14.12 -20.90
CA THR A 307 -23.37 13.76 -20.83
C THR A 307 -24.10 14.52 -19.74
N TRP A 308 -23.46 14.69 -18.56
CA TRP A 308 -23.98 15.49 -17.48
C TRP A 308 -24.16 16.97 -17.89
N ALA A 309 -23.15 17.54 -18.57
CA ALA A 309 -23.20 18.90 -19.09
C ALA A 309 -24.31 19.09 -20.10
N PHE A 310 -24.49 18.14 -21.02
CA PHE A 310 -25.55 18.13 -22.01
C PHE A 310 -26.93 18.12 -21.36
N ILE A 311 -27.17 17.23 -20.39
CA ILE A 311 -28.45 17.12 -19.70
C ILE A 311 -28.76 18.40 -18.91
N ASN A 312 -27.81 18.93 -18.14
CA ASN A 312 -28.08 20.04 -17.24
C ASN A 312 -28.03 21.43 -17.91
N PHE A 313 -27.26 21.57 -18.98
CA PHE A 313 -27.15 22.85 -19.70
C PHE A 313 -28.22 23.00 -20.80
N TRP A 314 -28.47 21.93 -21.56
CA TRP A 314 -29.40 21.95 -22.69
C TRP A 314 -30.84 21.79 -22.26
N SER A 315 -31.11 20.93 -21.27
CA SER A 315 -32.45 20.71 -20.73
C SER A 315 -33.01 21.90 -19.94
N ASN A 316 -32.14 22.76 -19.39
CA ASN A 316 -32.58 23.97 -18.68
C ASN A 316 -32.78 25.20 -19.61
N LYS A 317 -32.61 25.06 -20.93
CA LYS A 317 -32.84 26.12 -21.91
C LYS A 317 -34.26 26.08 -22.55
N ASN A 318 -34.94 24.95 -22.33
CA ASN A 318 -36.33 24.73 -22.74
C ASN A 318 -37.24 24.76 -21.51
#